data_d718f40c97c3565bc96586b3f10d4f83
#
_entry.id   d718f40c97c3565bc96586b3f10d4f83
#
_cell.length_a   1.000
_cell.length_b   1.000
_cell.length_c   1.000
_cell.angle_alpha   90.00
_cell.angle_beta   90.00
_cell.angle_gamma   90.00
#
_symmetry.space_group_name_H-M   'P 1'
#
loop_
_entity.id
_entity.type
_entity.pdbx_description
1 polymer ?
#
loop_
_entity_poly.entity_id
_entity_poly.type
_entity_poly.pdbx_seq_one_letter_code
_entity_poly.pdbx_strand_id
1 'polypeptide(L)'
;MHLSPRHAASSGFDVVVVGGGPGGSVCAARLAQGGAKVLVLEKARFPRFHLGESLLPQSLPVLASIGVLDEVEATFIPKYGARFHDDVKGRKDRFAFDGAWKNGRDHAFQVQRAVFDKVLLDHAERSGVDVRQEWTVTGAVREGARVVGVLATAPDGSEARFDAKYVVDASGRDALFAHETRSTEKIFDLDQTALFSHYRGVPRQEGKLAGDIDIVIFRSSPEARPNWFWFIPFKDGQTSVGAVVSRSWIKEQRAKLDEEATAKAGDEVTALFHAAVADSSTAKELLTSAAMVWPAARATADFSYRVRELVGDGWLAVGDAGGFIDPLFSTGAHLAMCGGKAGADALLELLALAPEARAASEKGKLLAWEKMLRAGAETFILAVQAFYAGPLMESIFMENKHNALRRSITSLLAGDVFTDAVWLRDARLRIAEMLPRPPAR
;
A
#
# COMPACT_ATOMS: atom_id res chain seq x y z
N MET A 1 -23.45 39.55 6.20
CA MET A 1 -23.73 39.00 7.52
C MET A 1 -22.56 38.11 7.89
N HIS A 2 -21.57 38.64 8.66
CA HIS A 2 -20.40 37.89 9.08
C HIS A 2 -20.76 37.03 10.29
N LEU A 3 -20.86 35.71 10.09
CA LEU A 3 -20.86 34.76 11.18
C LEU A 3 -19.41 34.49 11.57
N SER A 4 -18.97 35.03 12.70
CA SER A 4 -17.74 34.60 13.38
C SER A 4 -18.02 33.26 14.06
N PRO A 5 -17.39 32.15 13.62
CA PRO A 5 -17.41 30.93 14.41
C PRO A 5 -16.51 31.14 15.62
N ARG A 6 -17.02 30.95 16.84
CA ARG A 6 -16.22 30.81 18.05
C ARG A 6 -15.51 29.43 17.97
N HIS A 7 -14.40 29.38 17.26
CA HIS A 7 -13.52 28.21 17.31
C HIS A 7 -12.77 28.29 18.63
N ALA A 8 -13.01 27.36 19.52
CA ALA A 8 -12.14 27.16 20.67
C ALA A 8 -10.75 26.78 20.12
N ALA A 9 -9.79 27.71 20.19
CA ALA A 9 -8.40 27.45 19.83
C ALA A 9 -7.89 26.33 20.73
N SER A 10 -7.73 25.13 20.19
CA SER A 10 -7.02 24.05 20.89
C SER A 10 -5.54 24.44 20.97
N SER A 11 -4.89 24.17 22.11
CA SER A 11 -3.44 24.33 22.27
C SER A 11 -2.72 23.70 21.08
N GLY A 12 -1.94 24.50 20.32
CA GLY A 12 -1.32 24.07 19.06
C GLY A 12 -0.53 22.75 19.18
N PHE A 13 -0.61 21.94 18.15
CA PHE A 13 0.17 20.70 18.01
C PHE A 13 1.49 20.99 17.28
N ASP A 14 2.49 20.13 17.50
CA ASP A 14 3.67 20.15 16.64
C ASP A 14 3.34 19.58 15.27
N VAL A 15 2.59 18.46 15.24
CA VAL A 15 2.17 17.81 14.01
C VAL A 15 0.72 17.34 14.10
N VAL A 16 -0.08 17.60 13.07
CA VAL A 16 -1.37 16.97 12.82
C VAL A 16 -1.20 15.94 11.71
N VAL A 17 -1.60 14.69 11.97
CA VAL A 17 -1.59 13.59 10.99
C VAL A 17 -3.04 13.32 10.56
N VAL A 18 -3.30 13.39 9.28
CA VAL A 18 -4.62 13.14 8.68
C VAL A 18 -4.69 11.69 8.22
N GLY A 19 -5.42 10.87 8.96
CA GLY A 19 -5.57 9.43 8.69
C GLY A 19 -4.73 8.52 9.60
N GLY A 20 -5.40 7.52 10.20
CA GLY A 20 -4.85 6.53 11.12
C GLY A 20 -4.44 5.20 10.45
N GLY A 21 -4.25 5.16 9.12
CA GLY A 21 -3.73 3.98 8.42
C GLY A 21 -2.26 3.71 8.74
N PRO A 22 -1.64 2.66 8.15
CA PRO A 22 -0.28 2.24 8.50
C PRO A 22 0.76 3.35 8.39
N GLY A 23 0.72 4.18 7.35
CA GLY A 23 1.64 5.31 7.19
C GLY A 23 1.46 6.38 8.26
N GLY A 24 0.21 6.76 8.54
CA GLY A 24 -0.12 7.77 9.54
C GLY A 24 0.19 7.31 10.97
N SER A 25 -0.22 6.09 11.33
CA SER A 25 0.03 5.53 12.68
C SER A 25 1.53 5.36 12.96
N VAL A 26 2.31 4.85 11.99
CA VAL A 26 3.78 4.73 12.12
C VAL A 26 4.42 6.11 12.25
N CYS A 27 4.01 7.07 11.43
CA CYS A 27 4.50 8.45 11.49
C CYS A 27 4.19 9.09 12.85
N ALA A 28 2.95 9.00 13.31
CA ALA A 28 2.50 9.57 14.58
C ALA A 28 3.22 8.95 15.79
N ALA A 29 3.32 7.62 15.84
CA ALA A 29 4.04 6.92 16.93
C ALA A 29 5.51 7.37 16.97
N ARG A 30 6.19 7.43 15.82
CA ARG A 30 7.60 7.85 15.76
C ARG A 30 7.79 9.30 16.18
N LEU A 31 6.90 10.20 15.80
CA LEU A 31 6.91 11.61 16.20
C LEU A 31 6.72 11.76 17.72
N ALA A 32 5.73 11.08 18.30
CA ALA A 32 5.47 11.11 19.73
C ALA A 32 6.64 10.54 20.56
N GLN A 33 7.25 9.44 20.12
CA GLN A 33 8.47 8.88 20.72
C GLN A 33 9.66 9.84 20.66
N GLY A 34 9.69 10.74 19.68
CA GLY A 34 10.66 11.83 19.58
C GLY A 34 10.30 13.07 20.40
N GLY A 35 9.21 13.04 21.17
CA GLY A 35 8.78 14.13 22.07
C GLY A 35 7.88 15.19 21.39
N ALA A 36 7.44 14.99 20.16
CA ALA A 36 6.52 15.90 19.49
C ALA A 36 5.09 15.74 20.03
N LYS A 37 4.34 16.85 20.11
CA LYS A 37 2.91 16.85 20.43
C LYS A 37 2.10 16.57 19.17
N VAL A 38 1.53 15.38 19.06
CA VAL A 38 0.91 14.85 17.84
C VAL A 38 -0.59 14.64 18.02
N LEU A 39 -1.38 15.03 17.02
CA LEU A 39 -2.79 14.70 16.86
C LEU A 39 -2.98 13.83 15.61
N VAL A 40 -3.71 12.74 15.73
CA VAL A 40 -4.23 11.96 14.59
C VAL A 40 -5.73 12.18 14.46
N LEU A 41 -6.18 12.56 13.27
CA LEU A 41 -7.60 12.66 12.92
C LEU A 41 -7.92 11.54 11.90
N GLU A 42 -8.74 10.58 12.31
CA GLU A 42 -9.17 9.45 11.48
C GLU A 42 -10.68 9.50 11.25
N LYS A 43 -11.11 9.44 9.99
CA LYS A 43 -12.53 9.54 9.62
C LYS A 43 -13.37 8.31 9.97
N ALA A 44 -12.73 7.13 10.03
CA ALA A 44 -13.39 5.88 10.37
C ALA A 44 -13.22 5.54 11.84
N ARG A 45 -14.11 4.66 12.34
CA ARG A 45 -13.91 3.97 13.61
C ARG A 45 -13.23 2.63 13.36
N PHE A 46 -12.14 2.35 14.08
CA PHE A 46 -11.42 1.07 13.98
C PHE A 46 -12.02 0.02 14.94
N PRO A 47 -12.00 -1.28 14.55
CA PRO A 47 -11.40 -1.83 13.34
C PRO A 47 -12.26 -1.59 12.09
N ARG A 48 -11.62 -1.34 10.95
CA ARG A 48 -12.27 -1.18 9.64
C ARG A 48 -11.57 -2.02 8.58
N PHE A 49 -12.33 -2.49 7.59
CA PHE A 49 -11.75 -3.21 6.45
C PHE A 49 -10.90 -2.27 5.57
N HIS A 50 -9.77 -2.78 5.13
CA HIS A 50 -8.95 -2.20 4.06
C HIS A 50 -8.27 -3.33 3.27
N LEU A 51 -7.92 -3.09 2.01
CA LEU A 51 -7.12 -4.03 1.19
C LEU A 51 -5.62 -3.77 1.40
N GLY A 52 -4.77 -4.77 1.02
CA GLY A 52 -3.32 -4.70 1.18
C GLY A 52 -2.83 -5.46 2.43
N GLU A 53 -2.99 -6.79 2.38
CA GLU A 53 -2.98 -7.71 3.51
C GLU A 53 -1.71 -8.58 3.59
N SER A 54 -0.72 -8.28 2.74
CA SER A 54 0.56 -9.00 2.70
C SER A 54 1.70 -8.01 2.92
N LEU A 55 2.48 -8.18 3.98
CA LEU A 55 3.63 -7.34 4.29
C LEU A 55 4.90 -7.83 3.57
N LEU A 56 5.93 -6.99 3.60
CA LEU A 56 7.25 -7.28 3.05
C LEU A 56 8.31 -7.35 4.18
N PRO A 57 9.36 -8.18 4.07
CA PRO A 57 10.43 -8.27 5.07
C PRO A 57 11.03 -6.92 5.47
N GLN A 58 11.23 -6.01 4.52
CA GLN A 58 11.78 -4.68 4.81
C GLN A 58 10.81 -3.72 5.51
N SER A 59 9.56 -4.11 5.74
CA SER A 59 8.63 -3.40 6.62
C SER A 59 8.90 -3.68 8.11
N LEU A 60 9.49 -4.84 8.44
CA LEU A 60 9.68 -5.26 9.83
C LEU A 60 10.67 -4.39 10.61
N PRO A 61 11.79 -3.91 10.03
CA PRO A 61 12.65 -2.93 10.69
C PRO A 61 11.92 -1.63 11.06
N VAL A 62 10.94 -1.19 10.25
CA VAL A 62 10.11 -0.02 10.58
C VAL A 62 9.25 -0.30 11.80
N LEU A 63 8.55 -1.44 11.83
CA LEU A 63 7.73 -1.87 12.97
C LEU A 63 8.56 -2.04 14.26
N ALA A 64 9.76 -2.62 14.13
CA ALA A 64 10.72 -2.75 15.23
C ALA A 64 11.16 -1.37 15.77
N SER A 65 11.42 -0.41 14.87
CA SER A 65 11.91 0.92 15.24
C SER A 65 10.93 1.75 16.07
N ILE A 66 9.64 1.44 15.98
CA ILE A 66 8.59 2.06 16.82
C ILE A 66 8.14 1.15 17.99
N GLY A 67 8.67 -0.09 18.10
CA GLY A 67 8.40 -0.99 19.22
C GLY A 67 7.10 -1.79 19.12
N VAL A 68 6.49 -1.95 17.93
CA VAL A 68 5.23 -2.68 17.75
C VAL A 68 5.42 -4.09 17.15
N LEU A 69 6.65 -4.46 16.79
CA LEU A 69 6.90 -5.69 16.04
C LEU A 69 6.50 -6.95 16.82
N ASP A 70 6.79 -7.04 18.10
CA ASP A 70 6.46 -8.23 18.92
C ASP A 70 4.94 -8.49 18.96
N GLU A 71 4.13 -7.43 19.00
CA GLU A 71 2.68 -7.53 18.95
C GLU A 71 2.20 -8.05 17.57
N VAL A 72 2.86 -7.60 16.49
CA VAL A 72 2.60 -8.09 15.13
C VAL A 72 2.99 -9.56 14.97
N GLU A 73 4.16 -9.97 15.48
CA GLU A 73 4.62 -11.38 15.46
C GLU A 73 3.68 -12.31 16.24
N ALA A 74 3.17 -11.87 17.39
CA ALA A 74 2.22 -12.64 18.17
C ALA A 74 0.84 -12.78 17.48
N THR A 75 0.44 -11.78 16.69
CA THR A 75 -0.92 -11.67 16.16
C THR A 75 -1.08 -12.37 14.80
N PHE A 76 -0.08 -12.31 13.92
CA PHE A 76 -0.23 -12.68 12.52
C PHE A 76 0.55 -13.93 12.13
N ILE A 77 0.25 -14.49 10.95
CA ILE A 77 0.97 -15.64 10.40
C ILE A 77 2.22 -15.19 9.65
N PRO A 78 3.40 -15.80 9.91
CA PRO A 78 4.62 -15.47 9.18
C PRO A 78 4.55 -15.94 7.72
N LYS A 79 5.07 -15.12 6.82
CA LYS A 79 5.21 -15.33 5.39
C LYS A 79 6.68 -15.42 5.04
N TYR A 80 7.16 -16.57 4.59
CA TYR A 80 8.58 -16.81 4.27
C TYR A 80 8.91 -16.68 2.79
N GLY A 81 7.93 -16.46 1.93
CA GLY A 81 8.15 -16.33 0.49
C GLY A 81 6.90 -16.02 -0.30
N ALA A 82 7.08 -16.01 -1.62
CA ALA A 82 6.03 -15.89 -2.60
C ALA A 82 6.13 -17.02 -3.63
N ARG A 83 5.01 -17.65 -3.94
CA ARG A 83 4.88 -18.69 -4.95
C ARG A 83 4.18 -18.11 -6.18
N PHE A 84 4.78 -18.34 -7.33
CA PHE A 84 4.24 -17.93 -8.62
C PHE A 84 3.79 -19.16 -9.40
N HIS A 85 2.60 -19.07 -9.99
CA HIS A 85 2.02 -20.09 -10.85
C HIS A 85 1.66 -19.43 -12.18
N ASP A 86 2.06 -20.04 -13.30
CA ASP A 86 1.68 -19.62 -14.64
C ASP A 86 0.76 -20.70 -15.23
N ASP A 87 -0.53 -20.47 -15.18
CA ASP A 87 -1.53 -21.42 -15.66
C ASP A 87 -1.48 -21.61 -17.20
N VAL A 88 -0.89 -20.64 -17.93
CA VAL A 88 -0.80 -20.71 -19.38
C VAL A 88 0.29 -21.68 -19.83
N LYS A 89 1.45 -21.64 -19.17
CA LYS A 89 2.63 -22.46 -19.51
C LYS A 89 2.88 -23.60 -18.51
N GLY A 90 2.03 -23.73 -17.48
CA GLY A 90 2.16 -24.79 -16.46
C GLY A 90 3.41 -24.65 -15.60
N ARG A 91 3.98 -23.46 -15.47
CA ARG A 91 5.24 -23.20 -14.74
C ARG A 91 4.95 -22.80 -13.30
N LYS A 92 5.85 -23.17 -12.39
CA LYS A 92 5.80 -22.77 -10.98
C LYS A 92 7.18 -22.40 -10.48
N ASP A 93 7.28 -21.38 -9.64
CA ASP A 93 8.50 -21.04 -8.91
C ASP A 93 8.17 -20.45 -7.53
N ARG A 94 9.12 -20.53 -6.60
CA ARG A 94 9.02 -19.99 -5.27
C ARG A 94 10.26 -19.16 -4.95
N PHE A 95 10.04 -17.95 -4.45
CA PHE A 95 11.09 -17.06 -3.94
C PHE A 95 11.02 -17.02 -2.42
N ALA A 96 11.98 -17.67 -1.77
CA ALA A 96 12.15 -17.62 -0.33
C ALA A 96 12.94 -16.35 0.06
N PHE A 97 12.48 -15.63 1.07
CA PHE A 97 13.05 -14.32 1.42
C PHE A 97 14.45 -14.36 2.01
N ASP A 98 14.90 -15.52 2.54
CA ASP A 98 16.29 -15.75 2.96
C ASP A 98 17.30 -15.69 1.79
N GLY A 99 16.81 -15.79 0.55
CA GLY A 99 17.60 -15.64 -0.67
C GLY A 99 17.86 -14.20 -1.12
N ALA A 100 17.39 -13.17 -0.40
CA ALA A 100 17.61 -11.76 -0.74
C ALA A 100 19.08 -11.32 -0.60
N TRP A 101 19.45 -10.18 -1.22
CA TRP A 101 20.81 -9.62 -1.13
C TRP A 101 21.16 -9.11 0.27
N LYS A 102 20.21 -8.46 0.94
CA LYS A 102 20.41 -7.92 2.28
C LYS A 102 20.17 -9.02 3.32
N ASN A 103 21.07 -9.16 4.26
CA ASN A 103 20.85 -9.96 5.45
C ASN A 103 19.83 -9.27 6.35
N GLY A 104 18.56 -9.43 6.01
CA GLY A 104 17.42 -8.96 6.74
C GLY A 104 16.65 -10.11 7.39
N ARG A 105 15.43 -9.85 7.80
CA ARG A 105 14.53 -10.93 8.25
C ARG A 105 14.15 -11.80 7.07
N ASP A 106 14.14 -13.11 7.28
CA ASP A 106 13.80 -14.14 6.29
C ASP A 106 12.28 -14.27 6.06
N HIS A 107 11.48 -13.39 6.70
CA HIS A 107 10.02 -13.44 6.65
C HIS A 107 9.38 -12.05 6.77
N ALA A 108 8.10 -12.02 6.48
CA ALA A 108 7.15 -10.94 6.75
C ALA A 108 5.90 -11.53 7.41
N PHE A 109 4.75 -10.86 7.33
CA PHE A 109 3.47 -11.35 7.87
C PHE A 109 2.34 -11.15 6.87
N GLN A 110 1.38 -12.08 6.88
CA GLN A 110 0.07 -11.86 6.29
C GLN A 110 -0.86 -11.32 7.37
N VAL A 111 -1.48 -10.19 7.09
CA VAL A 111 -2.23 -9.43 8.08
C VAL A 111 -3.65 -9.11 7.61
N GLN A 112 -4.61 -9.37 8.47
CA GLN A 112 -5.95 -8.80 8.30
C GLN A 112 -5.86 -7.31 8.64
N ARG A 113 -6.04 -6.44 7.65
CA ARG A 113 -5.84 -4.99 7.78
C ARG A 113 -6.70 -4.36 8.88
N ALA A 114 -7.91 -4.86 9.11
CA ALA A 114 -8.74 -4.37 10.20
C ALA A 114 -8.04 -4.51 11.57
N VAL A 115 -7.38 -5.64 11.80
CA VAL A 115 -6.64 -5.91 13.04
C VAL A 115 -5.29 -5.19 13.03
N PHE A 116 -4.54 -5.28 11.93
CA PHE A 116 -3.22 -4.68 11.81
C PHE A 116 -3.25 -3.15 11.96
N ASP A 117 -4.16 -2.49 11.25
CA ASP A 117 -4.29 -1.03 11.32
C ASP A 117 -4.68 -0.59 12.74
N LYS A 118 -5.56 -1.37 13.42
CA LYS A 118 -5.92 -1.10 14.81
C LYS A 118 -4.71 -1.27 15.76
N VAL A 119 -3.92 -2.33 15.62
CA VAL A 119 -2.68 -2.53 16.41
C VAL A 119 -1.75 -1.33 16.29
N LEU A 120 -1.54 -0.82 15.05
CA LEU A 120 -0.69 0.35 14.83
C LEU A 120 -1.27 1.63 15.42
N LEU A 121 -2.57 1.87 15.29
CA LEU A 121 -3.22 3.07 15.82
C LEU A 121 -3.24 3.07 17.34
N ASP A 122 -3.56 1.94 17.98
CA ASP A 122 -3.53 1.77 19.43
C ASP A 122 -2.10 1.93 19.97
N HIS A 123 -1.10 1.46 19.22
CA HIS A 123 0.30 1.67 19.57
C HIS A 123 0.70 3.15 19.50
N ALA A 124 0.23 3.89 18.51
CA ALA A 124 0.45 5.34 18.43
C ALA A 124 -0.18 6.06 19.63
N GLU A 125 -1.39 5.70 20.02
CA GLU A 125 -2.08 6.24 21.21
C GLU A 125 -1.28 5.91 22.48
N ARG A 126 -0.83 4.65 22.68
CA ARG A 126 0.05 4.26 23.80
C ARG A 126 1.38 5.01 23.82
N SER A 127 1.84 5.48 22.66
CA SER A 127 3.06 6.30 22.53
C SER A 127 2.84 7.79 22.88
N GLY A 128 1.60 8.19 23.25
CA GLY A 128 1.27 9.56 23.67
C GLY A 128 0.64 10.43 22.59
N VAL A 129 0.18 9.84 21.48
CA VAL A 129 -0.55 10.56 20.43
C VAL A 129 -1.99 10.80 20.87
N ASP A 130 -2.52 12.03 20.67
CA ASP A 130 -3.96 12.32 20.74
C ASP A 130 -4.64 11.73 19.49
N VAL A 131 -5.34 10.59 19.65
CA VAL A 131 -6.02 9.90 18.55
C VAL A 131 -7.51 10.19 18.60
N ARG A 132 -8.05 10.80 17.55
CA ARG A 132 -9.47 11.08 17.41
C ARG A 132 -10.04 10.38 16.19
N GLN A 133 -10.85 9.37 16.45
CA GLN A 133 -11.58 8.63 15.43
C GLN A 133 -12.93 9.27 15.14
N GLU A 134 -13.48 9.01 13.95
CA GLU A 134 -14.73 9.58 13.44
C GLU A 134 -14.65 11.11 13.22
N TRP A 135 -13.42 11.64 13.04
CA TRP A 135 -13.17 13.02 12.66
C TRP A 135 -12.76 13.14 11.21
N THR A 136 -13.54 13.84 10.41
CA THR A 136 -13.28 14.02 8.99
C THR A 136 -12.58 15.36 8.74
N VAL A 137 -11.34 15.33 8.29
CA VAL A 137 -10.63 16.54 7.84
C VAL A 137 -11.26 17.01 6.53
N THR A 138 -11.65 18.28 6.49
CA THR A 138 -12.37 18.90 5.37
C THR A 138 -11.50 19.85 4.56
N GLY A 139 -10.35 20.29 5.10
CA GLY A 139 -9.44 21.17 4.37
C GLY A 139 -8.24 21.60 5.19
N ALA A 140 -7.25 22.20 4.51
CA ALA A 140 -6.07 22.79 5.12
C ALA A 140 -6.33 24.24 5.58
N VAL A 141 -5.75 24.61 6.72
CA VAL A 141 -5.65 26.01 7.14
C VAL A 141 -4.33 26.57 6.66
N ARG A 142 -4.37 27.72 5.98
CA ARG A 142 -3.19 28.34 5.38
C ARG A 142 -2.95 29.76 5.86
N GLU A 143 -1.68 30.12 5.98
CA GLU A 143 -1.17 31.49 6.09
C GLU A 143 -0.26 31.76 4.90
N GLY A 144 -0.75 32.50 3.91
CA GLY A 144 -0.10 32.60 2.60
C GLY A 144 -0.03 31.22 1.92
N ALA A 145 1.19 30.77 1.57
CA ALA A 145 1.42 29.44 0.99
C ALA A 145 1.55 28.34 2.06
N ARG A 146 1.85 28.71 3.32
CA ARG A 146 2.15 27.77 4.38
C ARG A 146 0.89 27.13 4.96
N VAL A 147 0.89 25.81 5.09
CA VAL A 147 -0.10 25.07 5.86
C VAL A 147 0.24 25.20 7.35
N VAL A 148 -0.73 25.67 8.13
CA VAL A 148 -0.58 25.92 9.58
C VAL A 148 -1.58 25.12 10.42
N GLY A 149 -2.32 24.20 9.80
CA GLY A 149 -3.29 23.36 10.48
C GLY A 149 -4.33 22.77 9.54
N VAL A 150 -5.39 22.24 10.11
CA VAL A 150 -6.52 21.66 9.37
C VAL A 150 -7.87 22.07 9.96
N LEU A 151 -8.91 22.04 9.13
CA LEU A 151 -10.31 22.06 9.53
C LEU A 151 -10.84 20.63 9.52
N ALA A 152 -11.63 20.27 10.52
CA ALA A 152 -12.23 18.95 10.61
C ALA A 152 -13.64 19.02 11.21
N THR A 153 -14.48 18.05 10.82
CA THR A 153 -15.82 17.85 11.34
C THR A 153 -15.82 16.71 12.35
N ALA A 154 -16.33 16.94 13.53
CA ALA A 154 -16.48 15.96 14.60
C ALA A 154 -17.66 15.00 14.35
N PRO A 155 -17.77 13.88 15.12
CA PRO A 155 -18.90 12.93 14.99
C PRO A 155 -20.27 13.54 15.20
N ASP A 156 -20.39 14.61 15.97
CA ASP A 156 -21.64 15.35 16.22
C ASP A 156 -21.96 16.40 15.14
N GLY A 157 -21.13 16.50 14.10
CA GLY A 157 -21.26 17.47 13.02
C GLY A 157 -20.68 18.85 13.32
N SER A 158 -20.11 19.08 14.50
CA SER A 158 -19.44 20.34 14.83
C SER A 158 -18.12 20.48 14.08
N GLU A 159 -17.78 21.70 13.66
CA GLU A 159 -16.51 22.01 13.01
C GLU A 159 -15.48 22.48 14.03
N ALA A 160 -14.25 22.04 13.86
CA ALA A 160 -13.11 22.47 14.67
C ALA A 160 -11.88 22.76 13.81
N ARG A 161 -11.08 23.71 14.29
CA ARG A 161 -9.76 24.04 13.72
C ARG A 161 -8.67 23.47 14.63
N PHE A 162 -7.67 22.84 14.03
CA PHE A 162 -6.48 22.33 14.71
C PHE A 162 -5.24 22.97 14.12
N ASP A 163 -4.59 23.83 14.91
CA ASP A 163 -3.34 24.48 14.50
C ASP A 163 -2.13 23.57 14.74
N ALA A 164 -1.20 23.57 13.78
CA ALA A 164 0.00 22.75 13.85
C ALA A 164 1.19 23.42 13.14
N LYS A 165 2.42 23.07 13.55
CA LYS A 165 3.63 23.49 12.83
C LYS A 165 3.77 22.77 11.49
N TYR A 166 3.32 21.49 11.44
CA TYR A 166 3.31 20.63 10.25
C TYR A 166 2.02 19.82 10.16
N VAL A 167 1.61 19.52 8.93
CA VAL A 167 0.51 18.59 8.62
C VAL A 167 1.06 17.42 7.80
N VAL A 168 0.77 16.19 8.23
CA VAL A 168 1.06 14.97 7.47
C VAL A 168 -0.24 14.46 6.85
N ASP A 169 -0.32 14.49 5.52
CA ASP A 169 -1.43 13.88 4.79
C ASP A 169 -1.18 12.37 4.65
N ALA A 170 -1.85 11.59 5.46
CA ALA A 170 -1.91 10.14 5.42
C ALA A 170 -3.35 9.65 5.15
N SER A 171 -4.16 10.49 4.48
CA SER A 171 -5.59 10.28 4.24
C SER A 171 -5.89 9.13 3.26
N GLY A 172 -4.86 8.45 2.78
CA GLY A 172 -5.00 7.36 1.82
C GLY A 172 -5.49 7.87 0.47
N ARG A 173 -6.45 7.19 -0.13
CA ARG A 173 -6.97 7.55 -1.46
C ARG A 173 -7.77 8.87 -1.51
N ASP A 174 -8.11 9.45 -0.35
CA ASP A 174 -8.73 10.79 -0.33
C ASP A 174 -7.72 11.87 -0.73
N ALA A 175 -6.42 11.64 -0.50
CA ALA A 175 -5.29 12.45 -0.98
C ALA A 175 -5.56 13.96 -0.84
N LEU A 176 -5.75 14.42 0.42
CA LEU A 176 -6.25 15.75 0.76
C LEU A 176 -5.58 16.87 -0.04
N PHE A 177 -4.24 16.95 -0.02
CA PHE A 177 -3.51 18.00 -0.74
C PHE A 177 -3.48 17.79 -2.25
N ALA A 178 -3.37 16.53 -2.70
CA ALA A 178 -3.36 16.23 -4.12
C ALA A 178 -4.71 16.52 -4.77
N HIS A 179 -5.81 16.32 -4.04
CA HIS A 179 -7.15 16.66 -4.50
C HIS A 179 -7.33 18.18 -4.59
N GLU A 180 -6.88 18.93 -3.58
CA GLU A 180 -6.92 20.40 -3.55
C GLU A 180 -6.15 21.01 -4.74
N THR A 181 -4.96 20.47 -5.04
CA THR A 181 -4.08 20.98 -6.10
C THR A 181 -4.30 20.32 -7.47
N ARG A 182 -5.18 19.34 -7.59
CA ARG A 182 -5.41 18.54 -8.80
C ARG A 182 -4.09 17.96 -9.35
N SER A 183 -3.22 17.49 -8.47
CA SER A 183 -1.87 17.04 -8.80
C SER A 183 -1.75 15.53 -9.05
N THR A 184 -2.85 14.80 -9.09
CA THR A 184 -2.87 13.36 -9.36
C THR A 184 -2.66 13.07 -10.85
N GLU A 185 -1.75 12.14 -11.15
CA GLU A 185 -1.46 11.65 -12.50
C GLU A 185 -1.60 10.13 -12.55
N LYS A 186 -2.22 9.59 -13.61
CA LYS A 186 -2.23 8.14 -13.85
C LYS A 186 -0.83 7.63 -14.17
N ILE A 187 -0.48 6.46 -13.64
CA ILE A 187 0.74 5.77 -14.06
C ILE A 187 0.48 5.15 -15.44
N PHE A 188 1.35 5.47 -16.40
CA PHE A 188 1.23 4.95 -17.75
C PHE A 188 1.17 3.41 -17.75
N ASP A 189 0.23 2.88 -18.54
CA ASP A 189 0.08 1.46 -18.81
C ASP A 189 -0.32 0.60 -17.59
N LEU A 190 -0.89 1.21 -16.53
CA LEU A 190 -1.47 0.53 -15.38
C LEU A 190 -2.94 0.92 -15.23
N ASP A 191 -3.86 0.09 -15.76
CA ASP A 191 -5.31 0.32 -15.78
C ASP A 191 -6.10 -0.90 -15.26
N GLN A 192 -5.58 -1.55 -14.23
CA GLN A 192 -6.12 -2.78 -13.69
C GLN A 192 -7.31 -2.53 -12.75
N THR A 193 -8.13 -3.57 -12.59
CA THR A 193 -9.19 -3.65 -11.58
C THR A 193 -8.97 -4.90 -10.74
N ALA A 194 -9.13 -4.77 -9.43
CA ALA A 194 -9.10 -5.91 -8.50
C ALA A 194 -10.54 -6.28 -8.12
N LEU A 195 -10.88 -7.56 -8.29
CA LEU A 195 -12.11 -8.21 -7.84
C LEU A 195 -11.73 -9.15 -6.70
N PHE A 196 -12.35 -9.09 -5.52
CA PHE A 196 -11.84 -9.86 -4.37
C PHE A 196 -12.90 -10.21 -3.34
N SER A 197 -12.63 -11.26 -2.57
CA SER A 197 -13.39 -11.68 -1.39
C SER A 197 -12.49 -12.44 -0.42
N HIS A 198 -13.01 -12.76 0.78
CA HIS A 198 -12.39 -13.68 1.71
C HIS A 198 -13.05 -15.06 1.64
N TYR A 199 -12.26 -16.11 1.82
CA TYR A 199 -12.70 -17.51 1.74
C TYR A 199 -12.27 -18.30 2.97
N ARG A 200 -13.01 -19.36 3.28
CA ARG A 200 -12.61 -20.45 4.18
C ARG A 200 -12.49 -21.76 3.41
N GLY A 201 -11.61 -22.64 3.88
CA GLY A 201 -11.41 -23.94 3.25
C GLY A 201 -10.48 -23.95 2.05
N VAL A 202 -9.77 -22.85 1.76
CA VAL A 202 -8.72 -22.82 0.72
C VAL A 202 -7.56 -23.70 1.19
N PRO A 203 -7.09 -24.69 0.40
CA PRO A 203 -5.94 -25.53 0.72
C PRO A 203 -4.68 -24.70 0.97
N ARG A 204 -3.89 -25.08 1.95
CA ARG A 204 -2.64 -24.40 2.34
C ARG A 204 -1.47 -25.36 2.37
N GLN A 205 -0.28 -24.83 2.21
CA GLN A 205 0.94 -25.55 2.54
C GLN A 205 1.07 -25.73 4.06
N GLU A 206 1.94 -26.64 4.49
CA GLU A 206 2.21 -26.91 5.90
C GLU A 206 3.48 -26.23 6.40
N GLY A 207 3.66 -26.17 7.71
CA GLY A 207 4.86 -25.67 8.37
C GLY A 207 5.18 -24.23 7.98
N LYS A 208 6.45 -23.95 7.68
CA LYS A 208 6.93 -22.60 7.31
C LYS A 208 6.27 -22.03 6.03
N LEU A 209 5.72 -22.89 5.18
CA LEU A 209 5.12 -22.47 3.91
C LEU A 209 3.65 -22.06 4.06
N ALA A 210 3.03 -22.30 5.21
CA ALA A 210 1.60 -22.07 5.45
C ALA A 210 1.16 -20.61 5.26
N GLY A 211 2.09 -19.65 5.42
CA GLY A 211 1.83 -18.22 5.24
C GLY A 211 2.33 -17.66 3.90
N ASP A 212 2.92 -18.46 3.02
CA ASP A 212 3.35 -17.96 1.71
C ASP A 212 2.15 -17.49 0.88
N ILE A 213 2.34 -16.40 0.14
CA ILE A 213 1.35 -15.93 -0.83
C ILE A 213 1.46 -16.74 -2.11
N ASP A 214 0.32 -17.11 -2.72
CA ASP A 214 0.27 -17.57 -4.10
C ASP A 214 -0.13 -16.43 -5.02
N ILE A 215 0.62 -16.27 -6.10
CA ILE A 215 0.36 -15.38 -7.23
C ILE A 215 0.14 -16.27 -8.44
N VAL A 216 -1.09 -16.32 -8.93
CA VAL A 216 -1.49 -17.22 -10.02
C VAL A 216 -1.77 -16.38 -11.26
N ILE A 217 -0.96 -16.55 -12.29
CA ILE A 217 -1.05 -15.80 -13.54
C ILE A 217 -1.94 -16.58 -14.51
N PHE A 218 -2.94 -15.92 -15.07
CA PHE A 218 -3.82 -16.46 -16.10
C PHE A 218 -4.06 -15.47 -17.23
N ARG A 219 -4.54 -15.93 -18.35
CA ARG A 219 -4.84 -15.12 -19.54
C ARG A 219 -6.04 -15.66 -20.27
N SER A 220 -6.82 -14.78 -20.88
CA SER A 220 -7.91 -15.16 -21.78
C SER A 220 -7.40 -15.62 -23.14
N SER A 221 -6.23 -15.16 -23.60
CA SER A 221 -5.51 -15.64 -24.79
C SER A 221 -3.99 -15.48 -24.58
N PRO A 222 -3.14 -16.15 -25.40
CA PRO A 222 -1.69 -16.02 -25.33
C PRO A 222 -1.18 -14.58 -25.52
N GLU A 223 -1.86 -13.79 -26.32
CA GLU A 223 -1.53 -12.40 -26.64
C GLU A 223 -2.10 -11.40 -25.64
N ALA A 224 -3.05 -11.82 -24.78
CA ALA A 224 -3.65 -10.96 -23.79
C ALA A 224 -2.63 -10.59 -22.69
N ARG A 225 -2.80 -9.40 -22.12
CA ARG A 225 -2.09 -9.03 -20.91
C ARG A 225 -2.30 -10.05 -19.80
N PRO A 226 -1.30 -10.33 -18.96
CA PRO A 226 -1.47 -11.20 -17.81
C PRO A 226 -2.49 -10.59 -16.87
N ASN A 227 -3.48 -11.38 -16.51
CA ASN A 227 -4.31 -11.22 -15.33
C ASN A 227 -3.75 -12.13 -14.26
N TRP A 228 -4.02 -11.87 -12.97
CA TRP A 228 -3.46 -12.70 -11.93
C TRP A 228 -4.32 -12.70 -10.68
N PHE A 229 -4.20 -13.77 -9.89
CA PHE A 229 -4.80 -13.90 -8.57
C PHE A 229 -3.77 -13.74 -7.48
N TRP A 230 -4.20 -13.23 -6.33
CA TRP A 230 -3.55 -13.46 -5.05
C TRP A 230 -4.35 -14.45 -4.20
N PHE A 231 -3.63 -15.27 -3.41
CA PHE A 231 -4.18 -16.05 -2.30
C PHE A 231 -3.32 -15.74 -1.07
N ILE A 232 -3.88 -15.02 -0.11
CA ILE A 232 -3.20 -14.55 1.10
C ILE A 232 -3.82 -15.25 2.31
N PRO A 233 -3.14 -16.27 2.89
CA PRO A 233 -3.67 -17.03 4.02
C PRO A 233 -3.53 -16.22 5.33
N PHE A 234 -4.57 -16.22 6.17
CA PHE A 234 -4.55 -15.60 7.49
C PHE A 234 -4.44 -16.63 8.62
N LYS A 235 -4.01 -16.17 9.79
CA LYS A 235 -3.85 -17.03 10.99
C LYS A 235 -5.15 -17.69 11.44
N ASP A 236 -6.29 -17.03 11.25
CA ASP A 236 -7.64 -17.51 11.65
C ASP A 236 -8.27 -18.53 10.70
N GLY A 237 -7.54 -18.99 9.70
CA GLY A 237 -8.03 -19.95 8.72
C GLY A 237 -8.74 -19.37 7.50
N GLN A 238 -8.96 -18.06 7.46
CA GLN A 238 -9.43 -17.38 6.24
C GLN A 238 -8.28 -17.17 5.24
N THR A 239 -8.64 -16.97 3.98
CA THR A 239 -7.73 -16.61 2.89
C THR A 239 -8.34 -15.45 2.12
N SER A 240 -7.60 -14.35 1.97
CA SER A 240 -7.96 -13.30 1.02
C SER A 240 -7.65 -13.79 -0.39
N VAL A 241 -8.64 -13.71 -1.27
CA VAL A 241 -8.52 -14.12 -2.67
C VAL A 241 -8.97 -12.96 -3.55
N GLY A 242 -8.15 -12.59 -4.53
CA GLY A 242 -8.57 -11.56 -5.48
C GLY A 242 -7.91 -11.72 -6.83
N ALA A 243 -8.67 -11.36 -7.87
CA ALA A 243 -8.26 -11.33 -9.26
C ALA A 243 -7.95 -9.89 -9.68
N VAL A 244 -6.74 -9.64 -10.16
CA VAL A 244 -6.37 -8.38 -10.80
C VAL A 244 -6.46 -8.57 -12.30
N VAL A 245 -7.37 -7.85 -12.92
CA VAL A 245 -7.74 -8.03 -14.32
C VAL A 245 -7.66 -6.72 -15.10
N SER A 246 -7.33 -6.83 -16.38
CA SER A 246 -7.25 -5.68 -17.27
C SER A 246 -8.65 -5.14 -17.61
N ARG A 247 -8.71 -3.85 -17.95
CA ARG A 247 -9.94 -3.22 -18.44
C ARG A 247 -10.50 -3.92 -19.69
N SER A 248 -9.62 -4.41 -20.59
CA SER A 248 -10.02 -5.16 -21.78
C SER A 248 -10.68 -6.49 -21.42
N TRP A 249 -10.14 -7.21 -20.41
CA TRP A 249 -10.73 -8.45 -19.92
C TRP A 249 -12.13 -8.19 -19.33
N ILE A 250 -12.29 -7.16 -18.51
CA ILE A 250 -13.62 -6.81 -17.96
C ILE A 250 -14.64 -6.53 -19.05
N LYS A 251 -14.24 -5.75 -20.08
CA LYS A 251 -15.12 -5.44 -21.21
C LYS A 251 -15.54 -6.71 -21.95
N GLU A 252 -14.60 -7.63 -22.17
CA GLU A 252 -14.86 -8.91 -22.81
C GLU A 252 -15.82 -9.77 -22.01
N GLN A 253 -15.59 -9.91 -20.69
CA GLN A 253 -16.44 -10.74 -19.83
C GLN A 253 -17.85 -10.13 -19.68
N ARG A 254 -17.98 -8.82 -19.51
CA ARG A 254 -19.29 -8.15 -19.48
C ARG A 254 -20.12 -8.43 -20.74
N ALA A 255 -19.51 -8.51 -21.90
CA ALA A 255 -20.21 -8.83 -23.15
C ALA A 255 -20.70 -10.29 -23.21
N LYS A 256 -20.16 -11.19 -22.36
CA LYS A 256 -20.53 -12.60 -22.28
C LYS A 256 -21.51 -12.90 -21.13
N LEU A 257 -21.59 -12.01 -20.13
CA LEU A 257 -22.51 -12.17 -19.00
C LEU A 257 -23.94 -11.92 -19.45
N ASP A 258 -24.82 -12.85 -19.18
CA ASP A 258 -26.27 -12.72 -19.32
C ASP A 258 -26.93 -12.42 -17.96
N GLU A 259 -28.24 -12.15 -18.00
CA GLU A 259 -29.02 -11.87 -16.79
C GLU A 259 -29.10 -13.08 -15.85
N GLU A 260 -29.13 -14.30 -16.38
CA GLU A 260 -29.19 -15.53 -15.60
C GLU A 260 -27.89 -15.75 -14.81
N ALA A 261 -26.73 -15.60 -15.44
CA ALA A 261 -25.42 -15.72 -14.81
C ALA A 261 -25.25 -14.68 -13.70
N THR A 262 -25.67 -13.43 -13.96
CA THR A 262 -25.60 -12.34 -12.97
C THR A 262 -26.54 -12.59 -11.78
N ALA A 263 -27.77 -13.02 -12.04
CA ALA A 263 -28.74 -13.34 -11.00
C ALA A 263 -28.27 -14.51 -10.12
N LYS A 264 -27.67 -15.54 -10.71
CA LYS A 264 -27.10 -16.69 -10.00
C LYS A 264 -25.92 -16.29 -9.12
N ALA A 265 -25.11 -15.33 -9.55
CA ALA A 265 -23.97 -14.81 -8.77
C ALA A 265 -24.38 -13.81 -7.69
N GLY A 266 -25.59 -13.22 -7.78
CA GLY A 266 -26.11 -12.19 -6.90
C GLY A 266 -25.87 -10.77 -7.37
N ASP A 267 -24.74 -10.50 -8.02
CA ASP A 267 -24.39 -9.20 -8.61
C ASP A 267 -23.31 -9.35 -9.70
N GLU A 268 -23.11 -8.29 -10.49
CA GLU A 268 -22.14 -8.27 -11.60
C GLU A 268 -20.69 -8.47 -11.13
N VAL A 269 -20.29 -7.87 -10.01
CA VAL A 269 -18.90 -7.96 -9.49
C VAL A 269 -18.58 -9.40 -9.13
N THR A 270 -19.53 -10.09 -8.47
CA THR A 270 -19.41 -11.51 -8.10
C THR A 270 -19.40 -12.40 -9.35
N ALA A 271 -20.23 -12.08 -10.36
CA ALA A 271 -20.24 -12.80 -11.63
C ALA A 271 -18.89 -12.68 -12.36
N LEU A 272 -18.33 -11.47 -12.43
CA LEU A 272 -17.00 -11.25 -13.00
C LEU A 272 -15.89 -11.95 -12.20
N PHE A 273 -15.97 -11.97 -10.88
CA PHE A 273 -15.02 -12.72 -10.06
C PHE A 273 -15.10 -14.23 -10.35
N HIS A 274 -16.30 -14.80 -10.46
CA HIS A 274 -16.48 -16.20 -10.85
C HIS A 274 -15.97 -16.48 -12.27
N ALA A 275 -16.14 -15.54 -13.21
CA ALA A 275 -15.57 -15.66 -14.56
C ALA A 275 -14.02 -15.69 -14.49
N ALA A 276 -13.39 -14.86 -13.66
CA ALA A 276 -11.95 -14.92 -13.48
C ALA A 276 -11.50 -16.27 -12.89
N VAL A 277 -12.21 -16.81 -11.90
CA VAL A 277 -11.94 -18.16 -11.36
C VAL A 277 -12.10 -19.21 -12.46
N ALA A 278 -13.10 -19.06 -13.33
CA ALA A 278 -13.29 -19.97 -14.46
C ALA A 278 -12.17 -19.95 -15.51
N ASP A 279 -11.48 -18.84 -15.67
CA ASP A 279 -10.34 -18.68 -16.59
C ASP A 279 -8.99 -19.21 -16.01
N SER A 280 -8.93 -19.55 -14.72
CA SER A 280 -7.71 -20.04 -14.05
C SER A 280 -7.87 -21.47 -13.56
N SER A 281 -7.04 -22.40 -14.03
CA SER A 281 -7.04 -23.80 -13.57
C SER A 281 -6.65 -23.93 -12.10
N THR A 282 -5.63 -23.21 -11.68
CA THR A 282 -5.15 -23.21 -10.27
C THR A 282 -6.18 -22.56 -9.34
N ALA A 283 -6.82 -21.44 -9.73
CA ALA A 283 -7.85 -20.83 -8.91
C ALA A 283 -9.08 -21.72 -8.77
N LYS A 284 -9.52 -22.40 -9.83
CA LYS A 284 -10.58 -23.42 -9.75
C LYS A 284 -10.24 -24.52 -8.74
N GLU A 285 -9.04 -25.09 -8.86
CA GLU A 285 -8.59 -26.15 -7.95
C GLU A 285 -8.61 -25.69 -6.50
N LEU A 286 -8.00 -24.55 -6.19
CA LEU A 286 -7.90 -24.00 -4.85
C LEU A 286 -9.26 -23.62 -4.24
N LEU A 287 -10.24 -23.24 -5.07
CA LEU A 287 -11.55 -22.79 -4.61
C LEU A 287 -12.64 -23.87 -4.68
N THR A 288 -12.33 -25.06 -5.18
CA THR A 288 -13.33 -26.16 -5.37
C THR A 288 -14.10 -26.50 -4.09
N SER A 289 -13.41 -26.54 -2.95
CA SER A 289 -14.02 -26.86 -1.64
C SER A 289 -14.08 -25.66 -0.70
N ALA A 290 -13.76 -24.46 -1.20
CA ALA A 290 -13.73 -23.26 -0.41
C ALA A 290 -15.08 -22.52 -0.47
N ALA A 291 -15.42 -21.84 0.62
CA ALA A 291 -16.65 -21.04 0.72
C ALA A 291 -16.29 -19.56 0.90
N MET A 292 -16.98 -18.70 0.16
CA MET A 292 -16.88 -17.25 0.30
C MET A 292 -17.40 -16.83 1.68
N VAL A 293 -16.65 -15.98 2.37
CA VAL A 293 -17.02 -15.47 3.71
C VAL A 293 -18.00 -14.30 3.61
N TRP A 294 -17.82 -13.46 2.61
CA TRP A 294 -18.71 -12.33 2.37
C TRP A 294 -19.87 -12.71 1.46
N PRO A 295 -21.01 -12.01 1.57
CA PRO A 295 -22.18 -12.32 0.74
C PRO A 295 -21.95 -12.05 -0.75
N ALA A 296 -20.99 -11.18 -1.09
CA ALA A 296 -20.64 -10.81 -2.45
C ALA A 296 -19.15 -10.47 -2.56
N ALA A 297 -18.60 -10.58 -3.77
CA ALA A 297 -17.28 -10.06 -4.08
C ALA A 297 -17.29 -8.52 -4.11
N ARG A 298 -16.10 -7.93 -3.96
CA ARG A 298 -15.89 -6.47 -4.02
C ARG A 298 -14.95 -6.12 -5.15
N ALA A 299 -15.04 -4.88 -5.60
CA ALA A 299 -14.16 -4.36 -6.64
C ALA A 299 -13.46 -3.08 -6.21
N THR A 300 -12.25 -2.88 -6.69
CA THR A 300 -11.54 -1.59 -6.68
C THR A 300 -10.85 -1.39 -8.02
N ALA A 301 -10.98 -0.21 -8.60
CA ALA A 301 -10.44 0.15 -9.89
C ALA A 301 -9.67 1.46 -9.82
N ASP A 302 -8.99 1.82 -10.92
CA ASP A 302 -8.28 3.10 -11.08
C ASP A 302 -7.36 3.42 -9.89
N PHE A 303 -6.67 2.40 -9.37
CA PHE A 303 -5.83 2.53 -8.19
C PHE A 303 -4.40 2.96 -8.51
N SER A 304 -3.92 2.83 -9.75
CA SER A 304 -2.54 3.16 -10.12
C SER A 304 -2.41 4.64 -10.48
N TYR A 305 -1.86 5.42 -9.55
CA TYR A 305 -1.62 6.85 -9.72
C TYR A 305 -0.42 7.33 -8.92
N ARG A 306 0.13 8.47 -9.31
CA ARG A 306 1.12 9.21 -8.56
C ARG A 306 0.67 10.66 -8.37
N VAL A 307 1.22 11.31 -7.35
CA VAL A 307 1.01 12.72 -7.06
C VAL A 307 2.27 13.50 -7.43
N ARG A 308 2.12 14.65 -8.09
CA ARG A 308 3.26 15.48 -8.52
C ARG A 308 4.07 16.04 -7.36
N GLU A 309 3.40 16.47 -6.30
CA GLU A 309 4.01 17.11 -5.14
C GLU A 309 3.70 16.30 -3.89
N LEU A 310 4.70 15.79 -3.21
CA LEU A 310 4.57 15.08 -1.94
C LEU A 310 4.88 15.98 -0.74
N VAL A 311 5.39 17.17 -0.98
CA VAL A 311 5.78 18.13 0.05
C VAL A 311 5.39 19.54 -0.37
N GLY A 312 5.11 20.38 0.61
CA GLY A 312 4.92 21.80 0.45
C GLY A 312 5.27 22.54 1.75
N ASP A 313 5.03 23.83 1.76
CA ASP A 313 5.33 24.65 2.93
C ASP A 313 4.42 24.25 4.11
N GLY A 314 5.02 23.64 5.13
CA GLY A 314 4.34 23.13 6.33
C GLY A 314 3.64 21.77 6.19
N TRP A 315 3.83 21.02 5.10
CA TRP A 315 3.18 19.71 4.95
C TRP A 315 3.97 18.69 4.13
N LEU A 316 3.63 17.41 4.33
CA LEU A 316 4.06 16.29 3.49
C LEU A 316 2.94 15.23 3.38
N ALA A 317 2.97 14.43 2.29
CA ALA A 317 2.00 13.35 2.03
C ALA A 317 2.66 11.96 2.06
N VAL A 318 2.07 11.01 2.76
CA VAL A 318 2.58 9.65 2.94
C VAL A 318 1.58 8.58 2.49
N GLY A 319 2.08 7.43 2.05
CA GLY A 319 1.25 6.32 1.59
C GLY A 319 0.43 6.67 0.36
N ASP A 320 -0.81 6.17 0.29
CA ASP A 320 -1.67 6.37 -0.88
C ASP A 320 -2.03 7.84 -1.10
N ALA A 321 -1.90 8.73 -0.09
CA ALA A 321 -2.05 10.17 -0.29
C ALA A 321 -0.98 10.74 -1.23
N GLY A 322 0.18 10.08 -1.36
CA GLY A 322 1.24 10.40 -2.32
C GLY A 322 1.19 9.58 -3.61
N GLY A 323 0.41 8.51 -3.65
CA GLY A 323 0.24 7.64 -4.81
C GLY A 323 0.17 6.16 -4.46
N PHE A 324 -0.39 5.39 -5.38
CA PHE A 324 -0.45 3.93 -5.30
C PHE A 324 -0.02 3.31 -6.63
N ILE A 325 0.65 2.18 -6.59
CA ILE A 325 1.23 1.55 -7.78
C ILE A 325 0.33 0.41 -8.27
N ASP A 326 0.43 -0.74 -7.63
CA ASP A 326 -0.25 -1.98 -8.01
C ASP A 326 -0.10 -2.99 -6.86
N PRO A 327 -1.08 -3.88 -6.61
CA PRO A 327 -0.98 -4.85 -5.52
C PRO A 327 0.01 -5.99 -5.75
N LEU A 328 0.56 -6.17 -6.96
CA LEU A 328 1.37 -7.32 -7.38
C LEU A 328 2.53 -7.66 -6.42
N PHE A 329 3.27 -6.66 -5.98
CA PHE A 329 4.44 -6.84 -5.10
C PHE A 329 4.17 -6.43 -3.64
N SER A 330 2.90 -6.29 -3.24
CA SER A 330 2.51 -5.95 -1.86
C SER A 330 3.14 -4.65 -1.33
N THR A 331 3.32 -3.65 -2.19
CA THR A 331 4.16 -2.46 -1.93
C THR A 331 3.47 -1.38 -1.11
N GLY A 332 2.12 -1.30 -1.14
CA GLY A 332 1.37 -0.15 -0.60
C GLY A 332 1.65 0.10 0.89
N ALA A 333 1.42 -0.90 1.74
CA ALA A 333 1.67 -0.76 3.18
C ALA A 333 3.16 -0.54 3.48
N HIS A 334 4.06 -1.16 2.71
CA HIS A 334 5.51 -0.99 2.86
C HIS A 334 5.94 0.45 2.59
N LEU A 335 5.57 1.02 1.43
CA LEU A 335 5.89 2.40 1.08
C LEU A 335 5.26 3.40 2.05
N ALA A 336 4.03 3.14 2.51
CA ALA A 336 3.35 3.98 3.48
C ALA A 336 4.09 4.01 4.83
N MET A 337 4.47 2.85 5.37
CA MET A 337 5.20 2.77 6.64
C MET A 337 6.61 3.33 6.56
N CYS A 338 7.37 3.00 5.48
CA CYS A 338 8.71 3.54 5.27
C CYS A 338 8.68 5.07 5.08
N GLY A 339 7.75 5.57 4.26
CA GLY A 339 7.55 7.00 4.03
C GLY A 339 7.13 7.72 5.31
N GLY A 340 6.19 7.14 6.07
CA GLY A 340 5.72 7.68 7.35
C GLY A 340 6.83 7.78 8.39
N LYS A 341 7.61 6.70 8.58
CA LYS A 341 8.76 6.69 9.51
C LYS A 341 9.83 7.70 9.12
N ALA A 342 10.25 7.71 7.86
CA ALA A 342 11.28 8.62 7.38
C ALA A 342 10.80 10.09 7.38
N GLY A 343 9.51 10.34 7.08
CA GLY A 343 8.89 11.66 7.20
C GLY A 343 8.88 12.15 8.64
N ALA A 344 8.54 11.27 9.59
CA ALA A 344 8.60 11.59 11.01
C ALA A 344 10.02 11.97 11.47
N ASP A 345 11.04 11.21 11.04
CA ASP A 345 12.44 11.54 11.37
C ASP A 345 12.84 12.91 10.82
N ALA A 346 12.48 13.23 9.57
CA ALA A 346 12.74 14.53 8.96
C ALA A 346 12.05 15.68 9.72
N LEU A 347 10.79 15.47 10.15
CA LEU A 347 10.05 16.45 10.93
C LEU A 347 10.63 16.63 12.33
N LEU A 348 11.07 15.55 13.02
CA LEU A 348 11.74 15.63 14.32
C LEU A 348 13.05 16.44 14.24
N GLU A 349 13.85 16.22 13.20
CA GLU A 349 15.06 17.03 12.98
C GLU A 349 14.73 18.51 12.76
N LEU A 350 13.64 18.82 12.04
CA LEU A 350 13.18 20.20 11.84
C LEU A 350 12.66 20.81 13.15
N LEU A 351 11.87 20.07 13.93
CA LEU A 351 11.30 20.53 15.19
C LEU A 351 12.35 20.83 16.25
N ALA A 352 13.49 20.15 16.20
CA ALA A 352 14.63 20.39 17.12
C ALA A 352 15.39 21.70 16.81
N LEU A 353 15.17 22.32 15.64
CA LEU A 353 15.84 23.58 15.25
C LEU A 353 15.10 24.80 15.80
N ALA A 354 15.84 25.90 16.07
CA ALA A 354 15.26 27.20 16.31
C ALA A 354 14.42 27.69 15.11
N PRO A 355 13.42 28.55 15.29
CA PRO A 355 12.47 28.89 14.22
C PRO A 355 13.11 29.34 12.92
N GLU A 356 14.13 30.20 12.96
CA GLU A 356 14.81 30.73 11.78
C GLU A 356 15.61 29.63 11.05
N ALA A 357 16.35 28.80 11.78
CA ALA A 357 17.09 27.67 11.22
C ALA A 357 16.16 26.60 10.66
N ARG A 358 15.01 26.39 11.29
CA ARG A 358 13.96 25.50 10.83
C ARG A 358 13.43 25.96 9.47
N ALA A 359 13.00 27.24 9.36
CA ALA A 359 12.50 27.81 8.11
C ALA A 359 13.53 27.71 6.97
N ALA A 360 14.80 27.99 7.24
CA ALA A 360 15.87 27.87 6.27
C ALA A 360 16.14 26.42 5.80
N SER A 361 15.93 25.42 6.66
CA SER A 361 16.25 24.01 6.40
C SER A 361 15.08 23.21 5.85
N GLU A 362 13.85 23.65 6.05
CA GLU A 362 12.60 22.88 5.82
C GLU A 362 12.53 22.35 4.39
N LYS A 363 12.59 23.23 3.41
CA LYS A 363 12.47 22.83 1.99
C LYS A 363 13.52 21.79 1.59
N GLY A 364 14.77 21.95 2.00
CA GLY A 364 15.85 21.01 1.67
C GLY A 364 15.62 19.63 2.28
N LYS A 365 15.21 19.56 3.55
CA LYS A 365 14.94 18.29 4.24
C LYS A 365 13.72 17.56 3.67
N LEU A 366 12.63 18.26 3.42
CA LEU A 366 11.42 17.66 2.86
C LEU A 366 11.63 17.17 1.43
N LEU A 367 12.34 17.91 0.59
CA LEU A 367 12.70 17.47 -0.77
C LEU A 367 13.66 16.26 -0.75
N ALA A 368 14.58 16.18 0.21
CA ALA A 368 15.44 15.00 0.35
C ALA A 368 14.64 13.75 0.71
N TRP A 369 13.66 13.87 1.62
CA TRP A 369 12.71 12.81 1.95
C TRP A 369 11.87 12.39 0.73
N GLU A 370 11.30 13.34 0.01
CA GLU A 370 10.53 13.08 -1.20
C GLU A 370 11.35 12.33 -2.25
N LYS A 371 12.59 12.76 -2.50
CA LYS A 371 13.52 12.12 -3.45
C LYS A 371 13.77 10.65 -3.07
N MET A 372 14.00 10.37 -1.80
CA MET A 372 14.20 9.01 -1.30
C MET A 372 12.95 8.15 -1.54
N LEU A 373 11.76 8.64 -1.19
CA LEU A 373 10.51 7.91 -1.33
C LEU A 373 10.18 7.63 -2.81
N ARG A 374 10.33 8.65 -3.68
CA ARG A 374 10.13 8.48 -5.13
C ARG A 374 11.09 7.48 -5.73
N ALA A 375 12.35 7.47 -5.33
CA ALA A 375 13.32 6.51 -5.83
C ALA A 375 12.93 5.06 -5.51
N GLY A 376 12.41 4.78 -4.31
CA GLY A 376 11.87 3.47 -3.96
C GLY A 376 10.62 3.11 -4.77
N ALA A 377 9.66 4.04 -4.86
CA ALA A 377 8.42 3.85 -5.61
C ALA A 377 8.68 3.59 -7.11
N GLU A 378 9.60 4.34 -7.74
CA GLU A 378 9.97 4.17 -9.15
C GLU A 378 10.50 2.77 -9.45
N THR A 379 11.27 2.18 -8.53
CA THR A 379 11.73 0.79 -8.69
C THR A 379 10.56 -0.18 -8.83
N PHE A 380 9.55 -0.03 -8.00
CA PHE A 380 8.36 -0.88 -8.07
C PHE A 380 7.51 -0.58 -9.31
N ILE A 381 7.38 0.68 -9.72
CA ILE A 381 6.68 1.05 -10.95
C ILE A 381 7.31 0.35 -12.16
N LEU A 382 8.63 0.45 -12.31
CA LEU A 382 9.37 -0.21 -13.39
C LEU A 382 9.19 -1.74 -13.34
N ALA A 383 9.25 -2.34 -12.15
CA ALA A 383 9.08 -3.79 -12.00
C ALA A 383 7.66 -4.24 -12.36
N VAL A 384 6.62 -3.52 -11.94
CA VAL A 384 5.22 -3.81 -12.28
C VAL A 384 4.99 -3.68 -13.78
N GLN A 385 5.49 -2.61 -14.40
CA GLN A 385 5.41 -2.42 -15.84
C GLN A 385 6.13 -3.54 -16.60
N ALA A 386 7.32 -3.95 -16.16
CA ALA A 386 8.06 -5.05 -16.77
C ALA A 386 7.39 -6.42 -16.59
N PHE A 387 6.65 -6.60 -15.50
CA PHE A 387 5.82 -7.79 -15.31
C PHE A 387 4.68 -7.85 -16.34
N TYR A 388 3.91 -6.78 -16.45
CA TYR A 388 2.78 -6.72 -17.41
C TYR A 388 3.24 -6.69 -18.88
N ALA A 389 4.42 -6.14 -19.17
CA ALA A 389 5.03 -6.20 -20.50
C ALA A 389 5.63 -7.58 -20.85
N GLY A 390 5.85 -8.44 -19.83
CA GLY A 390 6.34 -9.80 -19.99
C GLY A 390 7.78 -10.09 -19.56
N PRO A 391 8.78 -9.21 -19.75
CA PRO A 391 10.18 -9.55 -19.47
C PRO A 391 10.45 -9.99 -18.02
N LEU A 392 9.88 -9.32 -17.03
CA LEU A 392 10.05 -9.72 -15.64
C LEU A 392 9.32 -11.03 -15.34
N MET A 393 8.14 -11.24 -15.90
CA MET A 393 7.39 -12.48 -15.76
C MET A 393 8.19 -13.67 -16.33
N GLU A 394 8.79 -13.55 -17.50
CA GLU A 394 9.65 -14.60 -18.05
C GLU A 394 10.89 -14.83 -17.17
N SER A 395 11.46 -13.77 -16.59
CA SER A 395 12.59 -13.90 -15.65
C SER A 395 12.19 -14.63 -14.35
N ILE A 396 10.94 -14.44 -13.87
CA ILE A 396 10.40 -15.16 -12.70
C ILE A 396 10.38 -16.67 -12.97
N PHE A 397 10.02 -17.12 -14.17
CA PHE A 397 9.88 -18.55 -14.51
C PHE A 397 11.07 -19.15 -15.26
N MET A 398 12.16 -18.42 -15.42
CA MET A 398 13.38 -18.95 -16.06
C MET A 398 13.97 -20.12 -15.23
N GLU A 399 14.17 -21.28 -15.84
CA GLU A 399 14.61 -22.50 -15.13
C GLU A 399 16.03 -22.38 -14.55
N ASN A 400 16.98 -21.87 -15.32
CA ASN A 400 18.39 -21.74 -14.94
C ASN A 400 18.76 -20.29 -14.58
N LYS A 401 18.06 -19.70 -13.60
CA LYS A 401 18.38 -18.36 -13.12
C LYS A 401 19.79 -18.28 -12.54
N HIS A 402 20.58 -17.32 -13.00
CA HIS A 402 21.79 -16.95 -12.28
C HIS A 402 21.44 -16.54 -10.84
N ASN A 403 22.30 -16.94 -9.88
CA ASN A 403 22.10 -16.57 -8.47
C ASN A 403 21.85 -15.08 -8.28
N ALA A 404 22.54 -14.21 -9.01
CA ALA A 404 22.34 -12.76 -8.95
C ALA A 404 20.93 -12.34 -9.36
N LEU A 405 20.38 -12.90 -10.46
CA LEU A 405 19.02 -12.60 -10.92
C LEU A 405 17.98 -13.06 -9.89
N ARG A 406 18.12 -14.30 -9.38
CA ARG A 406 17.22 -14.83 -8.35
C ARG A 406 17.25 -13.96 -7.10
N ARG A 407 18.44 -13.60 -6.61
CA ARG A 407 18.60 -12.70 -5.45
C ARG A 407 18.02 -11.32 -5.67
N SER A 408 18.16 -10.75 -6.88
CA SER A 408 17.59 -9.44 -7.21
C SER A 408 16.07 -9.48 -7.22
N ILE A 409 15.44 -10.51 -7.82
CA ILE A 409 13.99 -10.69 -7.77
C ILE A 409 13.53 -10.90 -6.32
N THR A 410 14.22 -11.74 -5.55
CA THR A 410 13.89 -11.97 -4.13
C THR A 410 13.99 -10.68 -3.32
N SER A 411 15.03 -9.86 -3.55
CA SER A 411 15.20 -8.58 -2.84
C SER A 411 14.10 -7.56 -3.19
N LEU A 412 13.67 -7.54 -4.44
CA LEU A 412 12.52 -6.73 -4.86
C LEU A 412 11.24 -7.19 -4.13
N LEU A 413 10.98 -8.51 -4.11
CA LEU A 413 9.86 -9.12 -3.39
C LEU A 413 9.95 -8.96 -1.88
N ALA A 414 11.13 -8.75 -1.32
CA ALA A 414 11.37 -8.45 0.08
C ALA A 414 11.19 -6.96 0.42
N GLY A 415 11.07 -6.07 -0.58
CA GLY A 415 10.93 -4.62 -0.39
C GLY A 415 12.25 -3.86 -0.22
N ASP A 416 13.39 -4.44 -0.63
CA ASP A 416 14.72 -3.84 -0.48
C ASP A 416 15.00 -2.80 -1.57
N VAL A 417 14.23 -1.70 -1.59
CA VAL A 417 14.28 -0.65 -2.61
C VAL A 417 14.81 0.70 -2.11
N PHE A 418 15.03 0.83 -0.81
CA PHE A 418 15.57 2.03 -0.17
C PHE A 418 17.06 1.88 0.15
N THR A 419 17.84 1.40 -0.81
CA THR A 419 19.28 1.12 -0.69
C THR A 419 20.03 1.67 -1.92
N ASP A 420 21.29 2.04 -1.73
CA ASP A 420 22.19 2.43 -2.82
C ASP A 420 22.95 1.24 -3.41
N ALA A 421 22.48 0.02 -3.20
CA ALA A 421 23.12 -1.19 -3.66
C ALA A 421 23.30 -1.23 -5.18
N VAL A 422 24.46 -1.73 -5.63
CA VAL A 422 24.82 -1.84 -7.06
C VAL A 422 23.77 -2.67 -7.81
N TRP A 423 23.33 -3.79 -7.21
CA TRP A 423 22.34 -4.68 -7.82
C TRP A 423 21.03 -3.96 -8.15
N LEU A 424 20.62 -3.01 -7.30
CA LEU A 424 19.37 -2.27 -7.50
C LEU A 424 19.49 -1.25 -8.65
N ARG A 425 20.64 -0.57 -8.74
CA ARG A 425 20.92 0.34 -9.86
C ARG A 425 20.97 -0.41 -11.18
N ASP A 426 21.66 -1.55 -11.22
CA ASP A 426 21.75 -2.40 -12.40
C ASP A 426 20.40 -2.99 -12.80
N ALA A 427 19.58 -3.42 -11.82
CA ALA A 427 18.24 -3.93 -12.07
C ALA A 427 17.33 -2.85 -12.68
N ARG A 428 17.34 -1.63 -12.13
CA ARG A 428 16.56 -0.50 -12.68
C ARG A 428 16.94 -0.20 -14.13
N LEU A 429 18.24 -0.13 -14.44
CA LEU A 429 18.71 0.15 -15.80
C LEU A 429 18.24 -0.93 -16.78
N ARG A 430 18.45 -2.21 -16.45
CA ARG A 430 18.05 -3.34 -17.29
C ARG A 430 16.54 -3.40 -17.51
N ILE A 431 15.75 -3.18 -16.46
CA ILE A 431 14.29 -3.17 -16.56
C ILE A 431 13.84 -2.01 -17.45
N ALA A 432 14.40 -0.81 -17.27
CA ALA A 432 14.05 0.35 -18.08
C ALA A 432 14.38 0.17 -19.58
N GLU A 433 15.48 -0.52 -19.90
CA GLU A 433 15.85 -0.86 -21.28
C GLU A 433 14.88 -1.86 -21.95
N MET A 434 14.24 -2.71 -21.15
CA MET A 434 13.28 -3.72 -21.64
C MET A 434 11.87 -3.18 -21.85
N LEU A 435 11.56 -2.01 -21.31
CA LEU A 435 10.22 -1.43 -21.38
C LEU A 435 10.00 -0.65 -22.70
N PRO A 436 8.77 -0.71 -23.27
CA PRO A 436 8.42 0.16 -24.38
C PRO A 436 8.51 1.63 -23.94
N ARG A 437 9.09 2.46 -24.81
CA ARG A 437 9.17 3.91 -24.52
C ARG A 437 7.76 4.49 -24.48
N PRO A 438 7.44 5.33 -23.48
CA PRO A 438 6.17 6.03 -23.46
C PRO A 438 6.03 6.90 -24.71
N PRO A 439 4.80 7.07 -25.25
CA PRO A 439 4.59 7.98 -26.36
C PRO A 439 5.10 9.38 -26.01
N ALA A 440 5.72 10.03 -26.99
CA ALA A 440 6.13 11.43 -26.83
C ALA A 440 4.88 12.28 -26.48
N ARG A 441 5.02 13.11 -25.44
CA ARG A 441 3.95 14.01 -24.99
C ARG A 441 3.77 15.17 -25.95
#